data_582542273494cccf30a9cb5b16bf2783
#
_entry.id   582542273494cccf30a9cb5b16bf2783
#
_cell.length_a   1.000
_cell.length_b   1.000
_cell.length_c   1.000
_cell.angle_alpha   90.00
_cell.angle_beta   90.00
_cell.angle_gamma   90.00
#
_symmetry.space_group_name_H-M   'P 1'
#
loop_
_entity.id
_entity.type
_entity.pdbx_description
1 polymer ?
#
loop_
_entity_poly.entity_id
_entity_poly.type
_entity_poly.pdbx_seq_one_letter_code
_entity_poly.pdbx_strand_id
1 'polypeptide(L)'
;MLKVVEIDHLTIQYPDVKAVDDVSFTVNRGDFLGIIGPNGAGKSTLFAAMLGLNTKYKGTIKFFGTDTRKSKNYLKEIGYVPQKPIFEKNFPATVNDVVKMGLQKESDVSKINEILQLLWIHELSERRIGDLSGGQQQRVFIAKALVNNPKILILDEPVTGIDQQSIDLFYSILKELNSKKNITIIWSSHDLDAVNKLANHVACLNRTLFFHGESNDFFSNDDLVKQYSEASMQEHMHHH
;
A
#
# COMPACT_ATOMS: atom_id res chain seq x y z
N MET A 1 8.87 15.59 -13.66
CA MET A 1 9.07 14.30 -12.95
C MET A 1 8.50 13.16 -13.78
N LEU A 2 9.01 11.94 -13.62
CA LEU A 2 8.53 10.77 -14.39
C LEU A 2 7.29 10.17 -13.72
N LYS A 3 6.13 10.25 -14.38
CA LYS A 3 4.90 9.62 -13.89
C LYS A 3 5.01 8.10 -13.98
N VAL A 4 4.74 7.41 -12.87
CA VAL A 4 4.74 5.95 -12.79
C VAL A 4 3.33 5.38 -12.64
N VAL A 5 2.39 6.17 -12.10
CA VAL A 5 0.95 5.86 -12.07
C VAL A 5 0.17 7.07 -12.57
N GLU A 6 -0.82 6.82 -13.41
CA GLU A 6 -1.79 7.81 -13.86
C GLU A 6 -3.18 7.21 -13.74
N ILE A 7 -4.04 7.85 -12.98
CA ILE A 7 -5.46 7.52 -12.83
C ILE A 7 -6.24 8.70 -13.38
N ASP A 8 -7.18 8.43 -14.29
CA ASP A 8 -7.93 9.45 -15.00
C ASP A 8 -9.40 9.08 -15.08
N HIS A 9 -10.25 9.92 -14.46
CA HIS A 9 -11.71 9.79 -14.37
C HIS A 9 -12.18 8.39 -13.93
N LEU A 10 -11.49 7.80 -12.93
CA LEU A 10 -11.78 6.47 -12.43
C LEU A 10 -13.09 6.44 -11.67
N THR A 11 -14.04 5.62 -12.13
CA THR A 11 -15.30 5.34 -11.42
C THR A 11 -15.49 3.84 -11.29
N ILE A 12 -15.71 3.36 -10.06
CA ILE A 12 -15.97 1.97 -9.72
C ILE A 12 -17.30 1.88 -9.01
N GLN A 13 -18.23 1.16 -9.63
CA GLN A 13 -19.59 1.01 -9.12
C GLN A 13 -19.93 -0.46 -8.91
N TYR A 14 -20.42 -0.77 -7.73
CA TYR A 14 -21.10 -2.01 -7.38
C TYR A 14 -22.64 -1.81 -7.51
N PRO A 15 -23.46 -2.88 -7.43
CA PRO A 15 -24.90 -2.75 -7.64
C PRO A 15 -25.54 -1.63 -6.81
N ASP A 16 -25.17 -1.53 -5.53
CA ASP A 16 -25.82 -0.65 -4.56
C ASP A 16 -24.96 0.56 -4.13
N VAL A 17 -23.67 0.60 -4.55
CA VAL A 17 -22.76 1.66 -4.09
C VAL A 17 -21.75 2.03 -5.14
N LYS A 18 -21.53 3.34 -5.32
CA LYS A 18 -20.39 3.87 -6.06
C LYS A 18 -19.22 3.98 -5.07
N ALA A 19 -18.28 3.04 -5.17
CA ALA A 19 -17.17 2.93 -4.23
C ALA A 19 -16.03 3.91 -4.55
N VAL A 20 -15.85 4.25 -5.83
CA VAL A 20 -14.91 5.29 -6.31
C VAL A 20 -15.66 6.08 -7.37
N ASP A 21 -15.65 7.41 -7.28
CA ASP A 21 -16.40 8.30 -8.15
C ASP A 21 -15.52 9.40 -8.72
N ASP A 22 -15.25 9.33 -10.01
CA ASP A 22 -14.52 10.33 -10.80
C ASP A 22 -13.16 10.75 -10.21
N VAL A 23 -12.36 9.78 -9.81
CA VAL A 23 -11.05 9.99 -9.18
C VAL A 23 -9.97 10.14 -10.24
N SER A 24 -9.20 11.22 -10.15
CA SER A 24 -8.05 11.49 -11.03
C SER A 24 -6.84 11.96 -10.22
N PHE A 25 -5.69 11.29 -10.37
CA PHE A 25 -4.42 11.71 -9.79
C PHE A 25 -3.24 11.03 -10.46
N THR A 26 -2.04 11.53 -10.17
CA THR A 26 -0.80 10.97 -10.68
C THR A 26 0.20 10.71 -9.56
N VAL A 27 1.07 9.70 -9.74
CA VAL A 27 2.18 9.40 -8.84
C VAL A 27 3.47 9.43 -9.66
N ASN A 28 4.46 10.15 -9.18
CA ASN A 28 5.77 10.21 -9.82
C ASN A 28 6.72 9.16 -9.22
N ARG A 29 7.78 8.87 -9.96
CA ARG A 29 8.83 7.98 -9.48
C ARG A 29 9.48 8.55 -8.23
N GLY A 30 9.59 7.73 -7.18
CA GLY A 30 10.18 8.12 -5.90
C GLY A 30 9.21 8.83 -4.95
N ASP A 31 7.96 9.07 -5.35
CA ASP A 31 6.96 9.60 -4.43
C ASP A 31 6.67 8.61 -3.29
N PHE A 32 6.39 9.17 -2.12
CA PHE A 32 5.77 8.46 -1.01
C PHE A 32 4.36 9.03 -0.84
N LEU A 33 3.39 8.42 -1.53
CA LEU A 33 1.99 8.86 -1.52
C LEU A 33 1.22 8.20 -0.37
N GLY A 34 0.70 9.01 0.55
CA GLY A 34 -0.31 8.59 1.54
C GLY A 34 -1.73 8.74 0.97
N ILE A 35 -2.47 7.65 0.86
CA ILE A 35 -3.90 7.68 0.54
C ILE A 35 -4.67 7.61 1.85
N ILE A 36 -5.26 8.72 2.26
CA ILE A 36 -6.02 8.82 3.51
C ILE A 36 -7.52 8.91 3.21
N GLY A 37 -8.32 8.44 4.15
CA GLY A 37 -9.78 8.44 4.04
C GLY A 37 -10.39 7.52 5.09
N PRO A 38 -11.67 7.73 5.43
CA PRO A 38 -12.38 6.90 6.39
C PRO A 38 -12.51 5.44 5.90
N ASN A 39 -13.02 4.55 6.74
CA ASN A 39 -13.39 3.20 6.31
C ASN A 39 -14.50 3.32 5.24
N GLY A 40 -14.55 2.45 4.27
CA GLY A 40 -15.53 2.59 3.18
C GLY A 40 -15.27 3.72 2.18
N ALA A 41 -14.21 4.52 2.35
CA ALA A 41 -13.85 5.61 1.42
C ALA A 41 -13.44 5.12 0.01
N GLY A 42 -13.28 3.81 -0.19
CA GLY A 42 -12.91 3.25 -1.49
C GLY A 42 -11.41 2.94 -1.66
N LYS A 43 -10.57 3.09 -0.62
CA LYS A 43 -9.11 2.88 -0.68
C LYS A 43 -8.74 1.48 -1.20
N SER A 44 -9.24 0.41 -0.56
CA SER A 44 -8.95 -0.98 -0.98
C SER A 44 -9.60 -1.31 -2.33
N THR A 45 -10.73 -0.70 -2.67
CA THR A 45 -11.37 -0.82 -4.00
C THR A 45 -10.48 -0.20 -5.08
N LEU A 46 -9.92 0.98 -4.81
CA LEU A 46 -8.96 1.65 -5.69
C LEU A 46 -7.71 0.77 -5.90
N PHE A 47 -7.13 0.22 -4.82
CA PHE A 47 -5.99 -0.69 -4.92
C PHE A 47 -6.33 -1.97 -5.69
N ALA A 48 -7.50 -2.55 -5.46
CA ALA A 48 -7.94 -3.72 -6.23
C ALA A 48 -8.03 -3.44 -7.74
N ALA A 49 -8.48 -2.25 -8.14
CA ALA A 49 -8.49 -1.85 -9.54
C ALA A 49 -7.08 -1.62 -10.08
N MET A 50 -6.21 -0.93 -9.33
CA MET A 50 -4.80 -0.71 -9.69
C MET A 50 -4.06 -2.04 -9.89
N LEU A 51 -4.32 -3.04 -9.04
CA LEU A 51 -3.72 -4.37 -9.12
C LEU A 51 -4.39 -5.29 -10.16
N GLY A 52 -5.42 -4.79 -10.85
CA GLY A 52 -6.16 -5.56 -11.86
C GLY A 52 -6.99 -6.71 -11.30
N LEU A 53 -7.27 -6.70 -9.99
CA LEU A 53 -8.18 -7.62 -9.31
C LEU A 53 -9.64 -7.25 -9.58
N ASN A 54 -9.92 -5.95 -9.73
CA ASN A 54 -11.20 -5.43 -10.23
C ASN A 54 -10.96 -4.77 -11.58
N THR A 55 -11.57 -5.31 -12.63
CA THR A 55 -11.46 -4.81 -14.00
C THR A 55 -12.70 -4.08 -14.49
N LYS A 56 -13.78 -4.04 -13.66
CA LYS A 56 -15.04 -3.39 -13.98
C LYS A 56 -15.04 -1.95 -13.47
N TYR A 57 -14.49 -1.04 -14.27
CA TYR A 57 -14.44 0.39 -13.96
C TYR A 57 -14.53 1.24 -15.24
N LYS A 58 -14.96 2.51 -15.08
CA LYS A 58 -14.85 3.57 -16.10
C LYS A 58 -13.58 4.35 -15.87
N GLY A 59 -13.13 5.10 -16.87
CA GLY A 59 -11.87 5.84 -16.80
C GLY A 59 -10.66 5.01 -17.19
N THR A 60 -9.46 5.45 -16.84
CA THR A 60 -8.21 4.75 -17.16
C THR A 60 -7.27 4.66 -15.97
N ILE A 61 -6.53 3.57 -15.90
CA ILE A 61 -5.40 3.37 -14.98
C ILE A 61 -4.19 3.00 -15.82
N LYS A 62 -3.11 3.76 -15.72
CA LYS A 62 -1.85 3.47 -16.41
C LYS A 62 -0.73 3.31 -15.40
N PHE A 63 0.11 2.30 -15.63
CA PHE A 63 1.41 2.14 -14.99
C PHE A 63 2.49 2.28 -16.04
N PHE A 64 3.47 3.14 -15.76
CA PHE A 64 4.59 3.40 -16.68
C PHE A 64 4.12 3.74 -18.12
N GLY A 65 3.03 4.52 -18.23
CA GLY A 65 2.41 4.93 -19.49
C GLY A 65 1.55 3.86 -20.19
N THR A 66 1.47 2.62 -19.63
CA THR A 66 0.69 1.52 -20.23
C THR A 66 -0.64 1.34 -19.48
N ASP A 67 -1.76 1.35 -20.22
CA ASP A 67 -3.09 1.05 -19.66
C ASP A 67 -3.14 -0.38 -19.13
N THR A 68 -3.62 -0.55 -17.90
CA THR A 68 -3.70 -1.84 -17.19
C THR A 68 -4.61 -2.86 -17.87
N ARG A 69 -5.53 -2.41 -18.72
CA ARG A 69 -6.40 -3.29 -19.55
C ARG A 69 -5.68 -3.86 -20.75
N LYS A 70 -4.63 -3.17 -21.25
CA LYS A 70 -3.88 -3.62 -22.44
C LYS A 70 -2.78 -4.62 -22.11
N SER A 71 -2.18 -4.52 -20.93
CA SER A 71 -1.09 -5.39 -20.49
C SER A 71 -1.06 -5.54 -18.98
N LYS A 72 -0.74 -6.74 -18.49
CA LYS A 72 -0.50 -7.04 -17.08
C LYS A 72 0.99 -7.04 -16.70
N ASN A 73 1.88 -6.71 -17.62
CA ASN A 73 3.33 -6.72 -17.36
C ASN A 73 3.77 -5.76 -16.25
N TYR A 74 2.99 -4.69 -16.02
CA TYR A 74 3.25 -3.75 -14.92
C TYR A 74 3.24 -4.43 -13.53
N LEU A 75 2.49 -5.52 -13.35
CA LEU A 75 2.42 -6.23 -12.07
C LEU A 75 3.78 -6.80 -11.64
N LYS A 76 4.69 -7.06 -12.57
CA LYS A 76 6.05 -7.51 -12.27
C LYS A 76 6.89 -6.45 -11.57
N GLU A 77 6.51 -5.19 -11.72
CA GLU A 77 7.18 -4.02 -11.14
C GLU A 77 6.50 -3.53 -9.86
N ILE A 78 5.46 -4.25 -9.37
CA ILE A 78 4.69 -3.88 -8.20
C ILE A 78 4.84 -4.94 -7.10
N GLY A 79 5.22 -4.50 -5.90
CA GLY A 79 5.03 -5.25 -4.66
C GLY A 79 3.71 -4.85 -4.00
N TYR A 80 2.98 -5.80 -3.45
CA TYR A 80 1.72 -5.52 -2.76
C TYR A 80 1.67 -6.19 -1.39
N VAL A 81 1.29 -5.41 -0.38
CA VAL A 81 1.04 -5.89 0.98
C VAL A 81 -0.41 -5.59 1.33
N PRO A 82 -1.27 -6.60 1.48
CA PRO A 82 -2.68 -6.44 1.82
C PRO A 82 -2.88 -6.08 3.30
N GLN A 83 -4.06 -5.53 3.63
CA GLN A 83 -4.45 -5.08 4.97
C GLN A 83 -4.33 -6.17 6.05
N LYS A 84 -4.74 -7.38 5.75
CA LYS A 84 -4.63 -8.54 6.66
C LYS A 84 -4.13 -9.75 5.90
N PRO A 85 -2.84 -10.00 5.94
CA PRO A 85 -2.34 -11.30 5.55
C PRO A 85 -2.75 -12.29 6.64
N ILE A 86 -3.75 -13.13 6.34
CA ILE A 86 -4.25 -14.11 7.30
C ILE A 86 -3.45 -15.39 7.10
N PHE A 87 -2.57 -15.69 8.06
CA PHE A 87 -2.11 -17.07 8.26
C PHE A 87 -2.70 -17.62 9.56
N GLU A 88 -3.32 -18.77 9.47
CA GLU A 88 -3.70 -19.51 10.66
C GLU A 88 -2.43 -19.92 11.45
N LYS A 89 -2.54 -19.94 12.78
CA LYS A 89 -1.40 -20.33 13.65
C LYS A 89 -0.76 -21.66 13.26
N ASN A 90 -1.55 -22.57 12.70
CA ASN A 90 -1.09 -23.90 12.30
C ASN A 90 -0.58 -23.97 10.85
N PHE A 91 -0.48 -22.84 10.15
CA PHE A 91 0.01 -22.84 8.78
C PHE A 91 1.48 -23.30 8.74
N PRO A 92 1.80 -24.37 7.99
CA PRO A 92 3.08 -25.06 8.14
C PRO A 92 4.27 -24.35 7.45
N ALA A 93 4.03 -23.25 6.72
CA ALA A 93 5.07 -22.56 5.96
C ALA A 93 6.04 -21.80 6.86
N THR A 94 7.32 -21.89 6.55
CA THR A 94 8.37 -21.07 7.13
C THR A 94 8.38 -19.65 6.55
N VAL A 95 9.12 -18.74 7.18
CA VAL A 95 9.37 -17.39 6.64
C VAL A 95 9.97 -17.49 5.23
N ASN A 96 10.94 -18.38 5.05
CA ASN A 96 11.60 -18.62 3.77
C ASN A 96 10.59 -19.06 2.69
N ASP A 97 9.69 -19.99 3.02
CA ASP A 97 8.65 -20.45 2.10
C ASP A 97 7.73 -19.31 1.68
N VAL A 98 7.29 -18.49 2.64
CA VAL A 98 6.38 -17.35 2.35
C VAL A 98 7.05 -16.33 1.43
N VAL A 99 8.33 -16.00 1.67
CA VAL A 99 9.05 -15.05 0.81
C VAL A 99 9.29 -15.65 -0.57
N LYS A 100 9.60 -16.95 -0.64
CA LYS A 100 9.77 -17.70 -1.90
C LYS A 100 8.50 -17.66 -2.77
N MET A 101 7.30 -17.69 -2.16
CA MET A 101 6.03 -17.53 -2.90
C MET A 101 5.94 -16.18 -3.65
N GLY A 102 6.74 -15.19 -3.29
CA GLY A 102 6.81 -13.91 -3.98
C GLY A 102 7.69 -13.94 -5.24
N LEU A 103 8.58 -14.90 -5.38
CA LEU A 103 9.53 -14.97 -6.50
C LEU A 103 8.80 -15.18 -7.84
N GLN A 104 9.21 -14.42 -8.84
CA GLN A 104 8.76 -14.61 -10.23
C GLN A 104 9.53 -15.74 -10.94
N LYS A 105 10.75 -16.04 -10.47
CA LYS A 105 11.60 -17.10 -10.99
C LYS A 105 12.22 -17.88 -9.83
N GLU A 106 12.13 -19.19 -9.86
CA GLU A 106 12.72 -20.05 -8.81
C GLU A 106 14.25 -19.94 -8.71
N SER A 107 14.92 -19.53 -9.77
CA SER A 107 16.39 -19.35 -9.78
C SER A 107 16.88 -18.19 -8.91
N ASP A 108 15.99 -17.30 -8.47
CA ASP A 108 16.34 -16.07 -7.76
C ASP A 108 16.37 -16.22 -6.22
N VAL A 109 16.61 -17.45 -5.72
CA VAL A 109 16.59 -17.77 -4.27
C VAL A 109 17.59 -16.94 -3.46
N SER A 110 18.72 -16.55 -4.05
CA SER A 110 19.71 -15.69 -3.37
C SER A 110 19.12 -14.36 -2.90
N LYS A 111 18.14 -13.82 -3.61
CA LYS A 111 17.45 -12.58 -3.25
C LYS A 111 16.69 -12.68 -1.93
N ILE A 112 16.26 -13.89 -1.54
CA ILE A 112 15.54 -14.11 -0.28
C ILE A 112 16.43 -13.72 0.90
N ASN A 113 17.66 -14.21 0.94
CA ASN A 113 18.58 -13.89 2.04
C ASN A 113 18.87 -12.39 2.13
N GLU A 114 19.09 -11.73 0.99
CA GLU A 114 19.34 -10.29 0.94
C GLU A 114 18.15 -9.49 1.51
N ILE A 115 16.91 -9.86 1.13
CA ILE A 115 15.71 -9.14 1.57
C ILE A 115 15.39 -9.43 3.05
N LEU A 116 15.63 -10.66 3.53
CA LEU A 116 15.46 -11.01 4.94
C LEU A 116 16.44 -10.25 5.83
N GLN A 117 17.69 -10.06 5.37
CA GLN A 117 18.68 -9.23 6.07
C GLN A 117 18.27 -7.77 6.10
N LEU A 118 17.84 -7.20 4.95
CA LEU A 118 17.36 -5.82 4.86
C LEU A 118 16.21 -5.53 5.84
N LEU A 119 15.34 -6.51 6.06
CA LEU A 119 14.17 -6.39 6.93
C LEU A 119 14.40 -6.91 8.36
N TRP A 120 15.63 -7.28 8.69
CA TRP A 120 16.06 -7.75 10.02
C TRP A 120 15.24 -8.94 10.55
N ILE A 121 14.97 -9.89 9.64
CA ILE A 121 14.25 -11.13 9.94
C ILE A 121 14.97 -12.39 9.42
N HIS A 122 16.25 -12.26 9.03
CA HIS A 122 17.03 -13.38 8.51
C HIS A 122 17.10 -14.55 9.50
N GLU A 123 17.27 -14.26 10.80
CA GLU A 123 17.33 -15.27 11.86
C GLU A 123 16.02 -16.03 12.06
N LEU A 124 14.93 -15.52 11.48
CA LEU A 124 13.60 -16.13 11.54
C LEU A 124 13.28 -17.00 10.32
N SER A 125 14.23 -17.12 9.36
CA SER A 125 13.99 -17.74 8.05
C SER A 125 13.34 -19.13 8.11
N GLU A 126 13.78 -19.95 9.08
CA GLU A 126 13.30 -21.33 9.28
C GLU A 126 12.13 -21.44 10.28
N ARG A 127 11.72 -20.32 10.90
CA ARG A 127 10.56 -20.31 11.79
C ARG A 127 9.26 -20.34 11.00
N ARG A 128 8.24 -21.00 11.57
CA ARG A 128 6.88 -20.97 11.00
C ARG A 128 6.32 -19.57 11.11
N ILE A 129 5.64 -19.11 10.06
CA ILE A 129 5.06 -17.77 10.05
C ILE A 129 4.00 -17.58 11.14
N GLY A 130 3.26 -18.65 11.50
CA GLY A 130 2.25 -18.62 12.56
C GLY A 130 2.81 -18.41 13.97
N ASP A 131 4.12 -18.66 14.19
CA ASP A 131 4.80 -18.51 15.47
C ASP A 131 5.39 -17.11 15.68
N LEU A 132 5.26 -16.23 14.68
CA LEU A 132 5.83 -14.89 14.69
C LEU A 132 4.84 -13.87 15.31
N SER A 133 5.40 -12.80 15.91
CA SER A 133 4.61 -11.63 16.30
C SER A 133 4.01 -10.94 15.07
N GLY A 134 2.96 -10.13 15.26
CA GLY A 134 2.32 -9.39 14.17
C GLY A 134 3.30 -8.52 13.39
N GLY A 135 4.19 -7.80 14.07
CA GLY A 135 5.21 -6.97 13.43
C GLY A 135 6.27 -7.80 12.67
N GLN A 136 6.62 -9.00 13.15
CA GLN A 136 7.49 -9.91 12.43
C GLN A 136 6.80 -10.46 11.17
N GLN A 137 5.53 -10.90 11.29
CA GLN A 137 4.75 -11.34 10.12
C GLN A 137 4.66 -10.24 9.08
N GLN A 138 4.42 -8.99 9.51
CA GLN A 138 4.34 -7.84 8.61
C GLN A 138 5.62 -7.66 7.80
N ARG A 139 6.79 -7.79 8.44
CA ARG A 139 8.09 -7.72 7.75
C ARG A 139 8.27 -8.87 6.75
N VAL A 140 7.76 -10.06 7.05
CA VAL A 140 7.76 -11.19 6.10
C VAL A 140 6.93 -10.87 4.86
N PHE A 141 5.76 -10.20 5.01
CA PHE A 141 4.95 -9.81 3.86
C PHE A 141 5.62 -8.72 3.02
N ILE A 142 6.32 -7.79 3.67
CA ILE A 142 7.14 -6.83 2.94
C ILE A 142 8.26 -7.55 2.18
N ALA A 143 8.93 -8.52 2.81
CA ALA A 143 9.96 -9.32 2.16
C ALA A 143 9.41 -9.99 0.90
N LYS A 144 8.24 -10.66 1.02
CA LYS A 144 7.55 -11.27 -0.11
C LYS A 144 7.23 -10.25 -1.23
N ALA A 145 6.79 -9.05 -0.86
CA ALA A 145 6.47 -8.00 -1.83
C ALA A 145 7.72 -7.42 -2.52
N LEU A 146 8.86 -7.38 -1.82
CA LEU A 146 10.11 -6.77 -2.28
C LEU A 146 11.07 -7.73 -3.00
N VAL A 147 10.89 -9.04 -2.88
CA VAL A 147 11.87 -10.04 -3.33
C VAL A 147 12.22 -9.97 -4.83
N ASN A 148 11.33 -9.39 -5.65
CA ASN A 148 11.57 -9.16 -7.08
C ASN A 148 12.09 -7.74 -7.39
N ASN A 149 12.52 -6.95 -6.40
CA ASN A 149 12.96 -5.56 -6.58
C ASN A 149 11.93 -4.69 -7.33
N PRO A 150 10.69 -4.57 -6.83
CA PRO A 150 9.66 -3.79 -7.49
C PRO A 150 10.02 -2.31 -7.53
N LYS A 151 9.49 -1.59 -8.52
CA LYS A 151 9.61 -0.12 -8.63
C LYS A 151 8.56 0.61 -7.79
N ILE A 152 7.45 -0.06 -7.52
CA ILE A 152 6.32 0.47 -6.74
C ILE A 152 5.98 -0.53 -5.64
N LEU A 153 5.80 -0.04 -4.42
CA LEU A 153 5.27 -0.81 -3.29
C LEU A 153 3.91 -0.23 -2.89
N ILE A 154 2.87 -1.05 -2.99
CA ILE A 154 1.50 -0.71 -2.57
C ILE A 154 1.22 -1.40 -1.23
N LEU A 155 0.77 -0.61 -0.23
CA LEU A 155 0.52 -1.08 1.13
C LEU A 155 -0.91 -0.68 1.53
N ASP A 156 -1.75 -1.67 1.83
CA ASP A 156 -3.13 -1.43 2.24
C ASP A 156 -3.27 -1.59 3.75
N GLU A 157 -3.33 -0.48 4.50
CA GLU A 157 -3.42 -0.39 5.96
C GLU A 157 -2.49 -1.37 6.71
N PRO A 158 -1.18 -1.34 6.45
CA PRO A 158 -0.27 -2.43 6.79
C PRO A 158 0.00 -2.59 8.30
N VAL A 159 -0.32 -1.61 9.13
CA VAL A 159 0.06 -1.61 10.58
C VAL A 159 -1.10 -1.89 11.53
N THR A 160 -2.24 -2.35 11.02
CA THR A 160 -3.41 -2.64 11.85
C THR A 160 -3.14 -3.81 12.81
N GLY A 161 -3.26 -3.56 14.13
CA GLY A 161 -3.10 -4.59 15.16
C GLY A 161 -1.65 -4.95 15.50
N ILE A 162 -0.71 -4.07 15.23
CA ILE A 162 0.73 -4.21 15.54
C ILE A 162 1.09 -3.30 16.73
N ASP A 163 2.06 -3.74 17.55
CA ASP A 163 2.58 -2.95 18.67
C ASP A 163 3.42 -1.75 18.19
N GLN A 164 3.52 -0.70 19.04
CA GLN A 164 4.15 0.57 18.68
C GLN A 164 5.61 0.44 18.25
N GLN A 165 6.40 -0.40 18.94
CA GLN A 165 7.82 -0.57 18.59
C GLN A 165 7.98 -1.19 17.18
N SER A 166 7.13 -2.16 16.85
CA SER A 166 7.08 -2.77 15.53
C SER A 166 6.63 -1.78 14.46
N ILE A 167 5.71 -0.86 14.79
CA ILE A 167 5.25 0.22 13.89
C ILE A 167 6.40 1.18 13.59
N ASP A 168 7.14 1.65 14.60
CA ASP A 168 8.25 2.58 14.41
C ASP A 168 9.36 1.98 13.53
N LEU A 169 9.68 0.71 13.77
CA LEU A 169 10.62 -0.02 12.92
C LEU A 169 10.11 -0.16 11.49
N PHE A 170 8.83 -0.50 11.31
CA PHE A 170 8.19 -0.58 10.00
C PHE A 170 8.29 0.74 9.24
N TYR A 171 7.99 1.86 9.88
CA TYR A 171 8.09 3.19 9.26
C TYR A 171 9.53 3.55 8.87
N SER A 172 10.51 3.18 9.70
CA SER A 172 11.92 3.38 9.37
C SER A 172 12.34 2.59 8.12
N ILE A 173 11.86 1.35 7.98
CA ILE A 173 12.07 0.51 6.79
C ILE A 173 11.47 1.16 5.55
N LEU A 174 10.22 1.62 5.60
CA LEU A 174 9.57 2.27 4.46
C LEU A 174 10.34 3.53 4.03
N LYS A 175 10.77 4.34 4.99
CA LYS A 175 11.58 5.54 4.71
C LYS A 175 12.89 5.18 4.01
N GLU A 176 13.56 4.12 4.45
CA GLU A 176 14.79 3.64 3.83
C GLU A 176 14.55 3.13 2.41
N LEU A 177 13.50 2.33 2.19
CA LEU A 177 13.13 1.82 0.88
C LEU A 177 12.84 2.96 -0.12
N ASN A 178 12.13 3.99 0.32
CA ASN A 178 11.85 5.14 -0.52
C ASN A 178 13.11 5.99 -0.78
N SER A 179 13.82 6.44 0.27
CA SER A 179 14.91 7.40 0.15
C SER A 179 16.19 6.80 -0.42
N LYS A 180 16.58 5.56 -0.02
CA LYS A 180 17.83 4.93 -0.45
C LYS A 180 17.66 4.00 -1.66
N LYS A 181 16.52 3.29 -1.77
CA LYS A 181 16.26 2.36 -2.87
C LYS A 181 15.43 2.98 -3.99
N ASN A 182 14.96 4.23 -3.82
CA ASN A 182 14.13 4.96 -4.78
C ASN A 182 12.87 4.18 -5.22
N ILE A 183 12.29 3.42 -4.28
CA ILE A 183 11.02 2.71 -4.49
C ILE A 183 9.89 3.72 -4.30
N THR A 184 8.99 3.82 -5.27
CA THR A 184 7.76 4.59 -5.13
C THR A 184 6.84 3.86 -4.15
N ILE A 185 6.33 4.54 -3.12
CA ILE A 185 5.44 3.96 -2.12
C ILE A 185 4.05 4.57 -2.27
N ILE A 186 3.04 3.72 -2.33
CA ILE A 186 1.62 4.10 -2.29
C ILE A 186 1.02 3.37 -1.08
N TRP A 187 0.60 4.12 -0.10
CA TRP A 187 0.20 3.58 1.20
C TRP A 187 -1.16 4.11 1.64
N SER A 188 -2.11 3.23 1.93
CA SER A 188 -3.34 3.64 2.62
C SER A 188 -3.14 3.63 4.13
N SER A 189 -3.60 4.68 4.79
CA SER A 189 -3.57 4.82 6.24
C SER A 189 -4.73 5.67 6.75
N HIS A 190 -5.11 5.44 8.00
CA HIS A 190 -5.97 6.33 8.78
C HIS A 190 -5.17 7.10 9.86
N ASP A 191 -3.87 6.82 9.99
CA ASP A 191 -2.95 7.50 10.91
C ASP A 191 -2.36 8.74 10.23
N LEU A 192 -2.96 9.92 10.51
CA LEU A 192 -2.51 11.19 9.95
C LEU A 192 -1.11 11.58 10.38
N ASP A 193 -0.71 11.26 11.63
CA ASP A 193 0.61 11.59 12.14
C ASP A 193 1.70 10.83 11.40
N ALA A 194 1.46 9.56 11.13
CA ALA A 194 2.38 8.74 10.35
C ALA A 194 2.46 9.23 8.90
N VAL A 195 1.33 9.58 8.28
CA VAL A 195 1.31 10.11 6.92
C VAL A 195 2.06 11.44 6.85
N ASN A 196 1.84 12.35 7.81
CA ASN A 196 2.56 13.63 7.88
C ASN A 196 4.08 13.47 7.99
N LYS A 197 4.53 12.45 8.73
CA LYS A 197 5.98 12.18 8.94
C LYS A 197 6.67 11.51 7.76
N LEU A 198 5.94 10.73 6.96
CA LEU A 198 6.52 9.83 5.96
C LEU A 198 6.20 10.20 4.53
N ALA A 199 4.97 10.62 4.25
CA ALA A 199 4.52 10.90 2.90
C ALA A 199 4.98 12.29 2.44
N ASN A 200 5.47 12.38 1.21
CA ASN A 200 5.71 13.67 0.56
C ASN A 200 4.49 14.15 -0.24
N HIS A 201 3.59 13.24 -0.60
CA HIS A 201 2.31 13.55 -1.24
C HIS A 201 1.15 12.88 -0.51
N VAL A 202 -0.01 13.51 -0.54
CA VAL A 202 -1.25 13.02 0.08
C VAL A 202 -2.38 13.03 -0.95
N ALA A 203 -3.20 11.99 -0.93
CA ALA A 203 -4.46 11.89 -1.64
C ALA A 203 -5.58 11.60 -0.63
N CYS A 204 -6.54 12.53 -0.50
CA CYS A 204 -7.65 12.41 0.43
C CYS A 204 -8.87 11.87 -0.31
N LEU A 205 -9.28 10.66 0.03
CA LEU A 205 -10.35 9.91 -0.62
C LEU A 205 -11.55 9.76 0.33
N ASN A 206 -12.73 10.10 -0.20
CA ASN A 206 -14.02 9.71 0.39
C ASN A 206 -14.99 9.45 -0.75
N ARG A 207 -14.85 8.31 -1.42
CA ARG A 207 -15.43 7.93 -2.72
C ARG A 207 -15.01 8.86 -3.86
N THR A 208 -14.95 10.16 -3.62
CA THR A 208 -14.33 11.17 -4.49
C THR A 208 -12.97 11.58 -3.94
N LEU A 209 -12.14 12.15 -4.78
CA LEU A 209 -10.86 12.74 -4.38
C LEU A 209 -11.09 14.23 -4.09
N PHE A 210 -10.94 14.66 -2.83
CA PHE A 210 -11.10 16.05 -2.47
C PHE A 210 -9.79 16.81 -2.28
N PHE A 211 -8.66 16.09 -2.20
CA PHE A 211 -7.33 16.67 -2.22
C PHE A 211 -6.32 15.70 -2.84
N HIS A 212 -5.39 16.23 -3.62
CA HIS A 212 -4.18 15.54 -4.06
C HIS A 212 -3.06 16.57 -4.26
N GLY A 213 -1.97 16.46 -3.52
CA GLY A 213 -0.87 17.41 -3.56
C GLY A 213 0.25 17.08 -2.58
N GLU A 214 1.13 18.05 -2.35
CA GLU A 214 2.19 17.93 -1.37
C GLU A 214 1.64 17.77 0.05
N SER A 215 2.29 16.95 0.86
CA SER A 215 1.90 16.67 2.24
C SER A 215 1.82 17.97 3.06
N ASN A 216 2.80 18.86 2.89
CA ASN A 216 2.84 20.14 3.58
C ASN A 216 1.62 21.03 3.26
N ASP A 217 1.13 21.02 2.02
CA ASP A 217 -0.04 21.82 1.62
C ASP A 217 -1.31 21.33 2.29
N PHE A 218 -1.42 20.01 2.49
CA PHE A 218 -2.54 19.42 3.21
C PHE A 218 -2.49 19.74 4.70
N PHE A 219 -1.37 19.43 5.36
CA PHE A 219 -1.26 19.53 6.84
C PHE A 219 -1.14 20.96 7.36
N SER A 220 -0.76 21.93 6.53
CA SER A 220 -0.77 23.36 6.88
C SER A 220 -2.13 24.03 6.62
N ASN A 221 -3.08 23.34 6.03
CA ASN A 221 -4.42 23.87 5.71
C ASN A 221 -5.46 23.30 6.70
N ASP A 222 -5.80 24.09 7.72
CA ASP A 222 -6.75 23.68 8.79
C ASP A 222 -8.13 23.28 8.22
N ASP A 223 -8.60 23.90 7.12
CA ASP A 223 -9.88 23.55 6.51
C ASP A 223 -9.86 22.16 5.89
N LEU A 224 -8.76 21.77 5.22
CA LEU A 224 -8.59 20.42 4.66
C LEU A 224 -8.51 19.34 5.75
N VAL A 225 -7.73 19.60 6.81
CA VAL A 225 -7.63 18.70 7.96
C VAL A 225 -8.98 18.56 8.67
N LYS A 226 -9.73 19.66 8.83
CA LYS A 226 -11.07 19.64 9.39
C LYS A 226 -12.05 18.86 8.51
N GLN A 227 -12.06 19.09 7.20
CA GLN A 227 -12.88 18.35 6.26
C GLN A 227 -12.62 16.83 6.33
N TYR A 228 -11.36 16.42 6.43
CA TYR A 228 -11.00 15.02 6.64
C TYR A 228 -11.57 14.48 7.96
N SER A 229 -11.40 15.24 9.05
CA SER A 229 -11.86 14.83 10.38
C SER A 229 -13.39 14.68 10.45
N GLU A 230 -14.13 15.60 9.84
CA GLU A 230 -15.59 15.54 9.74
C GLU A 230 -16.07 14.31 8.93
N ALA A 231 -15.40 14.02 7.80
CA ALA A 231 -15.69 12.83 7.00
C ALA A 231 -15.46 11.53 7.79
N SER A 232 -14.42 11.50 8.62
CA SER A 232 -14.09 10.34 9.46
C SER A 232 -15.06 10.16 10.65
N MET A 233 -15.60 11.24 11.21
CA MET A 233 -16.55 11.19 12.33
C MET A 233 -17.96 10.73 11.89
N GLN A 234 -18.41 11.06 10.69
CA GLN A 234 -19.74 10.68 10.20
C GLN A 234 -19.92 9.17 10.07
N GLU A 235 -18.85 8.41 9.84
CA GLU A 235 -18.93 6.94 9.81
C GLU A 235 -19.15 6.31 11.17
N HIS A 236 -18.59 6.85 12.25
CA HIS A 236 -18.78 6.30 13.59
C HIS A 236 -20.24 6.40 14.07
N MET A 237 -21.04 7.32 13.49
CA MET A 237 -22.45 7.50 13.86
C MET A 237 -23.40 6.56 13.09
N HIS A 238 -22.99 5.95 11.99
CA HIS A 238 -23.81 5.02 11.20
C HIS A 238 -23.65 3.55 11.59
N HIS A 239 -22.81 3.23 12.56
CA HIS A 239 -22.57 1.86 13.05
C HIS A 239 -23.14 1.59 14.46
N HIS A 240 -24.05 2.42 14.93
CA HIS A 240 -24.83 2.18 16.18
C HIS A 240 -26.32 2.03 15.91
#